data_267b9ffeca496947e2e6c0edbedc9aa9
#
_entry.id   267b9ffeca496947e2e6c0edbedc9aa9
#
_cell.length_a   1.000
_cell.length_b   1.000
_cell.length_c   1.000
_cell.angle_alpha   90.00
_cell.angle_beta   90.00
_cell.angle_gamma   90.00
#
_symmetry.space_group_name_H-M   'P 1'
#
loop_
_entity.id
_entity.type
_entity.pdbx_description
1 polymer ?
#
loop_
_entity_poly.entity_id
_entity_poly.type
_entity_poly.pdbx_seq_one_letter_code
_entity_poly.pdbx_strand_id
1 'polypeptide(L)'
;MEKNIPRASIHVGADKKTFSTQMGNEAERRGWDKKRYQSKNAETEKNNHYNFSRKHLNFEITKGCKVMPLGSNPIPLHKRLQQRHDELGFKPYMDAKHPNQVAQNSPNGLVNIIFGGDHDVMKKLAFGEQQIDTSDPYADNSHIKLMPAIYEWAKDTYQFCCRMWGEGNIIGFDVHCDETGVHAHALTVPVEQIKKRGRIGSQYVNKDNPEKILSTKEWKALPKEERDNYIKTELTKGVVERVSYAKVWGETAKDKSEYGSVL
;
A
#
# COMPACT_ATOMS: atom_id res chain seq x y z
N MET A 1 -12.21 38.23 4.10
CA MET A 1 -11.35 37.28 4.77
C MET A 1 -11.67 35.92 4.18
N GLU A 2 -10.87 35.43 3.23
CA GLU A 2 -10.97 34.06 2.79
C GLU A 2 -10.60 33.16 3.98
N LYS A 3 -11.52 32.28 4.35
CA LYS A 3 -11.25 31.25 5.35
C LYS A 3 -10.17 30.35 4.75
N ASN A 4 -8.98 30.38 5.29
CA ASN A 4 -7.92 29.40 4.99
C ASN A 4 -8.46 28.02 5.41
N ILE A 5 -9.04 27.31 4.45
CA ILE A 5 -9.48 25.93 4.66
C ILE A 5 -8.18 25.08 4.69
N PRO A 6 -7.91 24.37 5.79
CA PRO A 6 -6.76 23.50 5.87
C PRO A 6 -6.79 22.50 4.70
N ARG A 7 -5.73 22.43 3.93
CA ARG A 7 -5.66 21.54 2.77
C ARG A 7 -5.03 20.23 3.20
N ALA A 8 -5.75 19.13 3.02
CA ALA A 8 -5.13 17.81 3.00
C ALA A 8 -4.25 17.71 1.76
N SER A 9 -3.09 17.10 1.87
CA SER A 9 -2.21 16.83 0.73
C SER A 9 -2.01 15.33 0.56
N ILE A 10 -2.14 14.88 -0.69
CA ILE A 10 -1.84 13.51 -1.08
C ILE A 10 -0.81 13.58 -2.19
N HIS A 11 0.34 12.97 -1.96
CA HIS A 11 1.39 12.90 -2.96
C HIS A 11 1.66 11.44 -3.32
N VAL A 12 1.54 11.11 -4.61
CA VAL A 12 1.76 9.75 -5.10
C VAL A 12 3.15 9.66 -5.73
N GLY A 13 4.07 9.03 -5.02
CA GLY A 13 5.37 8.63 -5.53
C GLY A 13 5.26 7.25 -6.15
N ALA A 14 5.09 7.18 -7.47
CA ALA A 14 5.18 5.91 -8.15
C ALA A 14 6.58 5.75 -8.67
N ASP A 15 7.22 4.62 -8.44
CA ASP A 15 8.35 4.21 -9.31
C ASP A 15 9.24 3.12 -8.72
N LYS A 16 8.82 2.47 -7.65
CA LYS A 16 9.71 1.48 -7.09
C LYS A 16 9.51 0.14 -7.79
N LYS A 17 10.24 -0.04 -8.88
CA LYS A 17 10.41 -1.35 -9.52
C LYS A 17 11.13 -2.31 -8.59
N THR A 18 11.96 -1.76 -7.70
CA THR A 18 12.64 -2.48 -6.63
C THR A 18 12.51 -1.70 -5.32
N PHE A 19 12.37 -2.40 -4.22
CA PHE A 19 12.36 -1.83 -2.88
C PHE A 19 13.44 -2.56 -2.06
N SER A 20 14.55 -1.86 -1.83
CA SER A 20 15.70 -2.46 -1.16
C SER A 20 15.49 -2.60 0.35
N THR A 21 16.27 -3.48 0.97
CA THR A 21 16.34 -3.59 2.44
C THR A 21 16.66 -2.24 3.09
N GLN A 22 17.56 -1.45 2.48
CA GLN A 22 17.93 -0.13 3.00
C GLN A 22 16.74 0.83 2.98
N MET A 23 15.97 0.85 1.89
CA MET A 23 14.76 1.69 1.78
C MET A 23 13.70 1.29 2.81
N GLY A 24 13.51 -0.03 3.01
CA GLY A 24 12.59 -0.52 4.04
C GLY A 24 13.05 -0.14 5.44
N ASN A 25 14.31 -0.29 5.75
CA ASN A 25 14.87 0.09 7.05
C ASN A 25 14.79 1.62 7.28
N GLU A 26 14.93 2.43 6.22
CA GLU A 26 14.74 3.88 6.31
C GLU A 26 13.29 4.25 6.62
N ALA A 27 12.32 3.67 5.91
CA ALA A 27 10.91 3.90 6.15
C ALA A 27 10.50 3.50 7.58
N GLU A 28 10.94 2.32 8.03
CA GLU A 28 10.62 1.79 9.36
C GLU A 28 11.58 2.29 10.47
N ARG A 29 12.58 3.15 10.17
CA ARG A 29 13.65 3.57 11.12
C ARG A 29 14.35 2.39 11.81
N ARG A 30 14.40 1.21 11.15
CA ARG A 30 15.06 0.03 11.72
C ARG A 30 16.56 0.21 11.83
N GLY A 31 17.10 -0.05 13.02
CA GLY A 31 18.52 0.13 13.28
C GLY A 31 19.02 1.58 13.25
N TRP A 32 18.10 2.56 13.16
CA TRP A 32 18.48 3.95 13.20
C TRP A 32 18.79 4.40 14.63
N ASP A 33 20.03 4.72 14.89
CA ASP A 33 20.54 5.34 16.12
C ASP A 33 20.73 6.86 15.93
N LYS A 34 21.17 7.53 16.98
CA LYS A 34 21.42 8.99 16.96
C LYS A 34 22.44 9.38 15.87
N LYS A 35 23.47 8.54 15.67
CA LYS A 35 24.50 8.81 14.67
C LYS A 35 23.92 8.73 13.25
N ARG A 36 23.03 7.77 12.99
CA ARG A 36 22.36 7.66 11.67
C ARG A 36 21.45 8.86 11.40
N TYR A 37 20.72 9.35 12.40
CA TYR A 37 19.92 10.58 12.28
C TYR A 37 20.80 11.79 11.91
N GLN A 38 21.93 11.96 12.57
CA GLN A 38 22.88 13.05 12.30
C GLN A 38 23.44 12.93 10.85
N SER A 39 23.84 11.74 10.45
CA SER A 39 24.34 11.50 9.08
C SER A 39 23.24 11.84 8.05
N LYS A 40 22.00 11.43 8.29
CA LYS A 40 20.91 11.70 7.37
C LYS A 40 20.61 13.20 7.26
N ASN A 41 20.64 13.94 8.35
CA ASN A 41 20.48 15.40 8.34
C ASN A 41 21.59 16.11 7.55
N ALA A 42 22.80 15.54 7.52
CA ALA A 42 23.91 16.09 6.70
C ALA A 42 23.72 15.80 5.19
N GLU A 43 22.97 14.76 4.84
CA GLU A 43 22.68 14.36 3.47
C GLU A 43 21.45 15.09 2.88
N THR A 44 20.54 15.59 3.71
CA THR A 44 19.26 16.19 3.26
C THR A 44 19.40 17.68 3.01
N GLU A 45 18.58 18.18 2.08
CA GLU A 45 18.46 19.62 1.83
C GLU A 45 17.83 20.33 3.04
N LYS A 46 18.04 21.65 3.12
CA LYS A 46 17.79 22.51 4.30
C LYS A 46 16.36 22.46 4.89
N ASN A 47 15.39 21.86 4.24
CA ASN A 47 13.98 21.97 4.62
C ASN A 47 13.36 20.70 5.24
N ASN A 48 14.06 19.58 5.25
CA ASN A 48 13.57 18.35 5.87
C ASN A 48 14.61 17.81 6.85
N HIS A 49 14.31 17.86 8.11
CA HIS A 49 15.20 17.42 9.18
C HIS A 49 14.56 16.29 9.97
N TYR A 50 15.41 15.41 10.46
CA TYR A 50 15.06 14.28 11.30
C TYR A 50 15.50 14.55 12.74
N ASN A 51 14.61 14.43 13.70
CA ASN A 51 14.91 14.66 15.12
C ASN A 51 14.89 13.34 15.89
N PHE A 52 16.06 12.89 16.36
CA PHE A 52 16.22 11.61 17.06
C PHE A 52 15.39 11.54 18.37
N SER A 53 15.23 12.65 19.09
CA SER A 53 14.47 12.68 20.35
C SER A 53 12.98 12.39 20.15
N ARG A 54 12.46 12.56 18.92
CA ARG A 54 11.09 12.23 18.50
C ARG A 54 10.92 10.85 17.86
N LYS A 55 12.01 10.08 17.68
CA LYS A 55 11.93 8.74 17.07
C LYS A 55 10.85 7.84 17.69
N HIS A 56 10.71 7.92 19.02
CA HIS A 56 9.76 7.11 19.78
C HIS A 56 8.28 7.46 19.53
N LEU A 57 8.02 8.59 18.86
CA LEU A 57 6.68 9.03 18.47
C LEU A 57 6.22 8.46 17.14
N ASN A 58 7.14 7.88 16.35
CA ASN A 58 6.77 7.23 15.10
C ASN A 58 6.01 5.94 15.37
N PHE A 59 4.98 5.69 14.56
CA PHE A 59 4.18 4.49 14.69
C PHE A 59 3.76 3.95 13.31
N GLU A 60 3.38 2.69 13.27
CA GLU A 60 2.77 2.06 12.11
C GLU A 60 1.35 1.58 12.42
N ILE A 61 0.50 1.55 11.40
CA ILE A 61 -0.79 0.89 11.47
C ILE A 61 -0.71 -0.40 10.68
N THR A 62 -1.08 -1.49 11.33
CA THR A 62 -1.06 -2.82 10.76
C THR A 62 -2.48 -3.36 10.58
N LYS A 63 -2.59 -4.53 9.96
CA LYS A 63 -3.85 -5.21 9.68
C LYS A 63 -4.81 -5.19 10.87
N GLY A 64 -6.06 -4.83 10.59
CA GLY A 64 -7.09 -4.65 11.61
C GLY A 64 -6.95 -3.34 12.40
N CYS A 65 -6.34 -2.31 11.82
CA CYS A 65 -6.15 -0.98 12.42
C CYS A 65 -5.36 -0.98 13.75
N LYS A 66 -4.45 -1.94 13.93
CA LYS A 66 -3.61 -1.99 15.13
C LYS A 66 -2.48 -0.98 15.04
N VAL A 67 -2.35 -0.14 16.06
CA VAL A 67 -1.24 0.80 16.20
C VAL A 67 -0.06 0.10 16.89
N MET A 68 1.13 0.21 16.30
CA MET A 68 2.37 -0.34 16.83
C MET A 68 3.49 0.69 16.73
N PRO A 69 4.51 0.64 17.61
CA PRO A 69 5.71 1.46 17.43
C PRO A 69 6.35 1.16 16.06
N LEU A 70 6.79 2.20 15.36
CA LEU A 70 7.40 2.04 14.04
C LEU A 70 8.61 1.10 14.08
N GLY A 71 8.67 0.19 13.11
CA GLY A 71 9.75 -0.79 13.01
C GLY A 71 9.70 -1.94 14.02
N SER A 72 8.65 -2.04 14.83
CA SER A 72 8.45 -3.16 15.77
C SER A 72 7.84 -4.41 15.11
N ASN A 73 7.29 -4.29 13.91
CA ASN A 73 6.76 -5.44 13.18
C ASN A 73 7.87 -6.48 12.95
N PRO A 74 7.64 -7.77 13.29
CA PRO A 74 8.67 -8.79 13.13
C PRO A 74 9.11 -9.02 11.67
N ILE A 75 8.21 -8.72 10.71
CA ILE A 75 8.49 -8.86 9.28
C ILE A 75 8.81 -7.48 8.69
N PRO A 76 10.05 -7.21 8.25
CA PRO A 76 10.42 -5.93 7.64
C PRO A 76 9.64 -5.66 6.34
N LEU A 77 9.43 -4.38 6.00
CA LEU A 77 8.70 -3.93 4.81
C LEU A 77 9.13 -4.64 3.52
N HIS A 78 10.44 -4.74 3.27
CA HIS A 78 10.94 -5.39 2.05
C HIS A 78 10.57 -6.88 1.98
N LYS A 79 10.45 -7.56 3.13
CA LYS A 79 9.99 -8.95 3.20
C LYS A 79 8.49 -9.06 3.02
N ARG A 80 7.71 -8.16 3.61
CA ARG A 80 6.26 -8.07 3.39
C ARG A 80 5.93 -7.86 1.91
N LEU A 81 6.67 -6.97 1.24
CA LEU A 81 6.52 -6.75 -0.19
C LEU A 81 6.84 -8.00 -1.00
N GLN A 82 7.97 -8.66 -0.69
CA GLN A 82 8.35 -9.90 -1.37
C GLN A 82 7.28 -10.98 -1.21
N GLN A 83 6.76 -11.18 0.00
CA GLN A 83 5.69 -12.14 0.26
C GLN A 83 4.45 -11.84 -0.59
N ARG A 84 4.02 -10.56 -0.64
CA ARG A 84 2.84 -10.20 -1.46
C ARG A 84 3.09 -10.39 -2.95
N HIS A 85 4.28 -10.08 -3.45
CA HIS A 85 4.66 -10.35 -4.83
C HIS A 85 4.64 -11.85 -5.14
N ASP A 86 5.15 -12.69 -4.25
CA ASP A 86 5.17 -14.14 -4.42
C ASP A 86 3.74 -14.71 -4.46
N GLU A 87 2.84 -14.25 -3.57
CA GLU A 87 1.42 -14.63 -3.58
C GLU A 87 0.72 -14.28 -4.91
N LEU A 88 1.08 -13.14 -5.51
CA LEU A 88 0.54 -12.67 -6.78
C LEU A 88 1.24 -13.27 -8.00
N GLY A 89 2.30 -14.06 -7.79
CA GLY A 89 3.15 -14.57 -8.88
C GLY A 89 3.86 -13.45 -9.65
N PHE A 90 4.04 -12.27 -9.03
CA PHE A 90 4.68 -11.13 -9.66
C PHE A 90 6.20 -11.24 -9.57
N LYS A 91 6.85 -11.07 -10.72
CA LYS A 91 8.33 -10.95 -10.81
C LYS A 91 8.65 -9.75 -11.69
N PRO A 92 9.49 -8.81 -11.22
CA PRO A 92 10.00 -7.74 -12.06
C PRO A 92 10.76 -8.32 -13.28
N TYR A 93 10.65 -7.66 -14.41
CA TYR A 93 11.47 -8.02 -15.57
C TYR A 93 12.91 -7.58 -15.33
N MET A 94 13.85 -8.47 -15.55
CA MET A 94 15.27 -8.15 -15.42
C MET A 94 15.81 -7.59 -16.74
N ASP A 95 16.77 -6.69 -16.64
CA ASP A 95 17.43 -6.14 -17.81
C ASP A 95 18.30 -7.22 -18.48
N ALA A 96 18.14 -7.40 -19.81
CA ALA A 96 18.86 -8.43 -20.56
C ALA A 96 20.39 -8.19 -20.60
N LYS A 97 20.82 -6.92 -20.54
CA LYS A 97 22.24 -6.53 -20.58
C LYS A 97 22.84 -6.44 -19.16
N HIS A 98 22.01 -6.19 -18.16
CA HIS A 98 22.40 -6.04 -16.76
C HIS A 98 21.52 -6.94 -15.87
N PRO A 99 21.80 -8.25 -15.78
CA PRO A 99 20.92 -9.24 -15.15
C PRO A 99 20.60 -8.96 -13.65
N ASN A 100 21.38 -8.11 -13.01
CA ASN A 100 21.17 -7.71 -11.61
C ASN A 100 20.32 -6.42 -11.48
N GLN A 101 19.84 -5.87 -12.59
CA GLN A 101 19.02 -4.66 -12.62
C GLN A 101 17.62 -4.97 -13.14
N VAL A 102 16.64 -4.29 -12.60
CA VAL A 102 15.27 -4.36 -13.12
C VAL A 102 15.18 -3.59 -14.42
N ALA A 103 14.60 -4.21 -15.44
CA ALA A 103 14.41 -3.59 -16.75
C ALA A 103 13.53 -2.33 -16.66
N GLN A 104 13.84 -1.32 -17.47
CA GLN A 104 13.10 -0.07 -17.48
C GLN A 104 11.61 -0.22 -17.80
N ASN A 105 11.25 -1.20 -18.62
CA ASN A 105 9.88 -1.53 -18.99
C ASN A 105 9.19 -2.49 -18.01
N SER A 106 9.84 -2.86 -16.90
CA SER A 106 9.18 -3.66 -15.86
C SER A 106 8.02 -2.88 -15.24
N PRO A 107 6.88 -3.52 -14.97
CA PRO A 107 5.79 -2.88 -14.24
C PRO A 107 6.24 -2.42 -12.85
N ASN A 108 5.66 -1.32 -12.36
CA ASN A 108 5.87 -0.90 -10.98
C ASN A 108 5.12 -1.87 -10.05
N GLY A 109 5.85 -2.49 -9.14
CA GLY A 109 5.31 -3.45 -8.17
C GLY A 109 4.94 -2.83 -6.83
N LEU A 110 5.26 -1.54 -6.63
CA LEU A 110 5.01 -0.81 -5.40
C LEU A 110 4.64 0.63 -5.71
N VAL A 111 3.74 1.19 -4.93
CA VAL A 111 3.38 2.60 -4.91
C VAL A 111 3.56 3.12 -3.49
N ASN A 112 4.25 4.24 -3.35
CA ASN A 112 4.36 4.97 -2.09
C ASN A 112 3.48 6.22 -2.17
N ILE A 113 2.50 6.30 -1.28
CA ILE A 113 1.56 7.41 -1.19
C ILE A 113 1.85 8.14 0.10
N ILE A 114 2.04 9.45 0.02
CA ILE A 114 2.29 10.29 1.18
C ILE A 114 1.00 11.06 1.48
N PHE A 115 0.50 10.87 2.69
CA PHE A 115 -0.62 11.61 3.24
C PHE A 115 -0.12 12.63 4.25
N GLY A 116 -0.59 13.85 4.13
CA GLY A 116 -0.24 14.93 5.03
C GLY A 116 -1.23 16.09 4.90
N GLY A 117 -0.78 17.28 5.20
CA GLY A 117 -1.57 18.49 5.12
C GLY A 117 -0.73 19.71 5.40
N ASP A 118 -1.41 20.82 5.70
CA ASP A 118 -0.77 22.01 6.21
C ASP A 118 0.10 21.70 7.44
N HIS A 119 1.33 22.23 7.46
CA HIS A 119 2.30 21.92 8.49
C HIS A 119 1.79 22.22 9.91
N ASP A 120 1.17 23.38 10.11
CA ASP A 120 0.70 23.80 11.44
C ASP A 120 -0.50 22.97 11.88
N VAL A 121 -1.38 22.60 10.93
CA VAL A 121 -2.51 21.71 11.20
C VAL A 121 -2.02 20.32 11.60
N MET A 122 -1.09 19.73 10.86
CA MET A 122 -0.55 18.42 11.19
C MET A 122 0.25 18.43 12.50
N LYS A 123 1.02 19.50 12.75
CA LYS A 123 1.73 19.72 14.01
C LYS A 123 0.75 19.78 15.19
N LYS A 124 -0.32 20.56 15.07
CA LYS A 124 -1.36 20.68 16.10
C LYS A 124 -2.10 19.36 16.32
N LEU A 125 -2.40 18.64 15.26
CA LEU A 125 -3.05 17.32 15.31
C LEU A 125 -2.20 16.30 16.06
N ALA A 126 -0.87 16.31 15.81
CA ALA A 126 0.06 15.38 16.43
C ALA A 126 0.46 15.75 17.85
N PHE A 127 0.69 17.03 18.12
CA PHE A 127 1.34 17.47 19.36
C PHE A 127 0.49 18.43 20.21
N GLY A 128 -0.66 18.91 19.69
CA GLY A 128 -1.52 19.86 20.38
C GLY A 128 -0.82 21.20 20.61
N GLU A 129 -0.98 21.75 21.82
CA GLU A 129 -0.38 23.02 22.22
C GLU A 129 0.98 22.81 22.94
N GLN A 130 1.57 21.62 22.86
CA GLN A 130 2.88 21.34 23.46
C GLN A 130 3.96 22.19 22.77
N GLN A 131 4.90 22.71 23.58
CA GLN A 131 6.03 23.45 23.04
C GLN A 131 6.99 22.49 22.38
N ILE A 132 7.06 22.56 21.07
CA ILE A 132 7.88 21.68 20.23
C ILE A 132 8.58 22.49 19.13
N ASP A 133 9.88 22.30 18.99
CA ASP A 133 10.61 22.76 17.82
C ASP A 133 10.77 21.62 16.82
N THR A 134 10.07 21.73 15.69
CA THR A 134 10.14 20.78 14.60
C THR A 134 11.19 21.13 13.54
N SER A 135 11.72 22.35 13.59
CA SER A 135 12.72 22.85 12.62
C SER A 135 14.16 22.56 13.05
N ASP A 136 14.42 22.48 14.37
CA ASP A 136 15.75 22.14 14.88
C ASP A 136 15.92 20.62 15.00
N PRO A 137 16.80 20.00 14.21
CA PRO A 137 17.06 18.56 14.27
C PRO A 137 17.72 18.11 15.58
N TYR A 138 18.23 19.03 16.38
CA TYR A 138 18.95 18.75 17.63
C TYR A 138 18.16 19.14 18.88
N ALA A 139 17.02 19.80 18.71
CA ALA A 139 16.16 20.15 19.85
C ALA A 139 15.77 18.90 20.65
N ASP A 140 15.79 19.01 21.98
CA ASP A 140 15.29 17.94 22.85
C ASP A 140 13.78 18.01 22.96
N ASN A 141 13.12 17.17 22.19
CA ASN A 141 11.68 16.97 22.18
C ASN A 141 11.27 15.64 22.84
N SER A 142 12.13 15.04 23.66
CA SER A 142 11.88 13.74 24.32
C SER A 142 10.69 13.73 25.27
N HIS A 143 10.28 14.90 25.77
CA HIS A 143 9.13 15.10 26.64
C HIS A 143 7.78 15.11 25.90
N ILE A 144 7.79 15.26 24.58
CA ILE A 144 6.58 15.38 23.76
C ILE A 144 5.82 14.05 23.72
N LYS A 145 4.49 14.15 23.73
CA LYS A 145 3.57 13.01 23.59
C LYS A 145 2.62 13.25 22.44
N LEU A 146 2.26 12.20 21.76
CA LEU A 146 1.25 12.28 20.70
C LEU A 146 -0.15 12.51 21.29
N MET A 147 -0.91 13.35 20.62
CA MET A 147 -2.32 13.57 20.90
C MET A 147 -3.16 12.41 20.34
N PRO A 148 -4.30 12.06 20.96
CA PRO A 148 -5.20 11.04 20.40
C PRO A 148 -5.64 11.32 18.97
N ALA A 149 -5.78 12.59 18.60
CA ALA A 149 -6.24 13.01 17.28
C ALA A 149 -5.37 12.52 16.12
N ILE A 150 -4.04 12.40 16.31
CA ILE A 150 -3.18 11.89 15.23
C ILE A 150 -3.41 10.39 14.97
N TYR A 151 -3.72 9.62 16.01
CA TYR A 151 -4.04 8.20 15.84
C TYR A 151 -5.36 8.00 15.13
N GLU A 152 -6.38 8.82 15.41
CA GLU A 152 -7.66 8.75 14.72
C GLU A 152 -7.51 9.15 13.26
N TRP A 153 -6.83 10.26 12.96
CA TRP A 153 -6.50 10.65 11.59
C TRP A 153 -5.77 9.53 10.82
N ALA A 154 -4.77 8.91 11.46
CA ALA A 154 -3.99 7.85 10.83
C ALA A 154 -4.84 6.60 10.56
N LYS A 155 -5.72 6.21 11.51
CA LYS A 155 -6.65 5.09 11.33
C LYS A 155 -7.66 5.34 10.21
N ASP A 156 -8.24 6.54 10.16
CA ASP A 156 -9.19 6.92 9.11
C ASP A 156 -8.52 6.90 7.73
N THR A 157 -7.28 7.42 7.65
CA THR A 157 -6.48 7.39 6.43
C THR A 157 -6.11 5.95 6.03
N TYR A 158 -5.73 5.10 6.99
CA TYR A 158 -5.49 3.69 6.73
C TYR A 158 -6.75 2.96 6.23
N GLN A 159 -7.89 3.20 6.84
CA GLN A 159 -9.16 2.62 6.40
C GLN A 159 -9.57 3.10 5.01
N PHE A 160 -9.30 4.38 4.69
CA PHE A 160 -9.44 4.88 3.35
C PHE A 160 -8.57 4.09 2.36
N CYS A 161 -7.29 3.88 2.67
CA CYS A 161 -6.39 3.04 1.86
C CYS A 161 -6.93 1.60 1.69
N CYS A 162 -7.47 1.01 2.78
CA CYS A 162 -8.10 -0.32 2.72
C CYS A 162 -9.28 -0.37 1.76
N ARG A 163 -10.13 0.66 1.75
CA ARG A 163 -11.27 0.74 0.82
C ARG A 163 -10.84 0.91 -0.63
N MET A 164 -9.78 1.69 -0.85
CA MET A 164 -9.30 2.00 -2.21
C MET A 164 -8.51 0.86 -2.84
N TRP A 165 -7.64 0.20 -2.09
CA TRP A 165 -6.66 -0.75 -2.67
C TRP A 165 -6.75 -2.15 -2.08
N GLY A 166 -7.58 -2.36 -1.06
CA GLY A 166 -7.68 -3.62 -0.32
C GLY A 166 -6.58 -3.76 0.72
N GLU A 167 -6.97 -4.13 1.96
CA GLU A 167 -6.04 -4.23 3.09
C GLU A 167 -4.86 -5.17 2.82
N GLY A 168 -5.10 -6.28 2.11
CA GLY A 168 -4.06 -7.24 1.74
C GLY A 168 -2.97 -6.69 0.82
N ASN A 169 -3.21 -5.55 0.18
CA ASN A 169 -2.26 -4.90 -0.72
C ASN A 169 -1.49 -3.77 -0.03
N ILE A 170 -1.84 -3.40 1.21
CA ILE A 170 -1.10 -2.41 2.00
C ILE A 170 0.04 -3.12 2.71
N ILE A 171 1.26 -2.87 2.23
CA ILE A 171 2.49 -3.50 2.74
C ILE A 171 2.98 -2.81 4.01
N GLY A 172 2.78 -1.48 4.10
CA GLY A 172 3.11 -0.66 5.24
C GLY A 172 2.27 0.59 5.29
N PHE A 173 1.99 1.06 6.49
CA PHE A 173 1.38 2.36 6.74
C PHE A 173 2.12 2.99 7.93
N ASP A 174 3.12 3.80 7.60
CA ASP A 174 4.10 4.32 8.54
C ASP A 174 3.84 5.80 8.77
N VAL A 175 3.67 6.22 10.03
CA VAL A 175 3.47 7.61 10.43
C VAL A 175 4.76 8.15 11.02
N HIS A 176 5.30 9.17 10.37
CA HIS A 176 6.54 9.84 10.75
C HIS A 176 6.24 11.12 11.51
N CYS A 177 6.62 11.13 12.78
CA CYS A 177 6.54 12.28 13.68
C CYS A 177 7.93 12.84 14.01
N ASP A 178 8.97 12.23 13.51
CA ASP A 178 10.37 12.58 13.75
C ASP A 178 10.98 13.51 12.69
N GLU A 179 10.24 13.81 11.62
CA GLU A 179 10.63 14.74 10.57
C GLU A 179 10.09 16.15 10.82
N THR A 180 10.51 17.13 10.01
CA THR A 180 10.01 18.51 10.11
C THR A 180 8.48 18.56 10.01
N GLY A 181 7.91 17.85 9.06
CA GLY A 181 6.46 17.72 8.86
C GLY A 181 5.95 16.35 9.28
N VAL A 182 4.82 16.30 9.97
CA VAL A 182 4.14 15.04 10.30
C VAL A 182 3.37 14.54 9.08
N HIS A 183 3.59 13.29 8.71
CA HIS A 183 2.94 12.68 7.54
C HIS A 183 2.88 11.15 7.67
N ALA A 184 2.09 10.52 6.82
CA ALA A 184 2.03 9.06 6.72
C ALA A 184 2.46 8.60 5.33
N HIS A 185 3.15 7.48 5.28
CA HIS A 185 3.45 6.73 4.06
C HIS A 185 2.57 5.48 3.99
N ALA A 186 1.75 5.37 2.94
CA ALA A 186 1.10 4.13 2.59
C ALA A 186 1.84 3.46 1.44
N LEU A 187 2.43 2.31 1.70
CA LEU A 187 3.12 1.50 0.70
C LEU A 187 2.17 0.41 0.22
N THR A 188 1.78 0.45 -1.05
CA THR A 188 0.78 -0.44 -1.61
C THR A 188 1.26 -1.19 -2.84
N VAL A 189 0.81 -2.43 -3.02
CA VAL A 189 0.97 -3.16 -4.28
C VAL A 189 -0.23 -2.84 -5.17
N PRO A 190 -0.03 -2.34 -6.40
CA PRO A 190 -1.12 -2.00 -7.31
C PRO A 190 -1.71 -3.27 -7.93
N VAL A 191 -2.84 -3.74 -7.40
CA VAL A 191 -3.49 -5.00 -7.79
C VAL A 191 -4.79 -4.71 -8.52
N GLU A 192 -4.95 -5.29 -9.72
CA GLU A 192 -6.22 -5.35 -10.42
C GLU A 192 -6.82 -6.76 -10.36
N GLN A 193 -8.14 -6.84 -10.39
CA GLN A 193 -8.88 -8.09 -10.52
C GLN A 193 -9.27 -8.30 -11.99
N ILE A 194 -8.83 -9.41 -12.57
CA ILE A 194 -9.14 -9.76 -13.95
C ILE A 194 -9.87 -11.09 -14.03
N LYS A 195 -10.83 -11.20 -14.95
CA LYS A 195 -11.45 -12.49 -15.27
C LYS A 195 -10.42 -13.42 -15.91
N LYS A 196 -10.36 -14.66 -15.45
CA LYS A 196 -9.47 -15.68 -16.05
C LYS A 196 -9.67 -15.72 -17.56
N ARG A 197 -8.57 -15.73 -18.32
CA ARG A 197 -8.60 -15.92 -19.76
C ARG A 197 -9.04 -17.35 -20.08
N GLY A 198 -9.53 -17.56 -21.28
CA GLY A 198 -9.96 -18.88 -21.76
C GLY A 198 -11.46 -18.94 -22.09
N ARG A 199 -11.90 -20.08 -22.61
CA ARG A 199 -13.31 -20.33 -22.89
C ARG A 199 -14.07 -20.49 -21.58
N ILE A 200 -15.32 -20.03 -21.54
CA ILE A 200 -16.23 -20.32 -20.44
C ILE A 200 -16.52 -21.81 -20.48
N GLY A 201 -16.23 -22.50 -19.41
CA GLY A 201 -16.60 -23.90 -19.24
C GLY A 201 -18.11 -24.03 -19.11
N SER A 202 -18.63 -25.21 -19.37
CA SER A 202 -20.03 -25.54 -19.11
C SER A 202 -20.10 -26.70 -18.13
N GLN A 203 -21.12 -26.69 -17.31
CA GLN A 203 -21.54 -27.80 -16.47
C GLN A 203 -22.99 -28.15 -16.80
N TYR A 204 -23.41 -29.33 -16.43
CA TYR A 204 -24.73 -29.83 -16.70
C TYR A 204 -25.39 -30.21 -15.39
N VAL A 205 -26.49 -29.53 -15.04
CA VAL A 205 -27.22 -29.68 -13.78
C VAL A 205 -28.46 -30.56 -14.06
N ASN A 206 -28.68 -31.60 -13.26
CA ASN A 206 -29.85 -32.45 -13.41
C ASN A 206 -31.13 -31.66 -13.07
N LYS A 207 -32.20 -31.83 -13.87
CA LYS A 207 -33.47 -31.11 -13.71
C LYS A 207 -34.19 -31.44 -12.42
N ASP A 208 -34.12 -32.72 -12.04
CA ASP A 208 -34.86 -33.25 -10.88
C ASP A 208 -34.00 -33.24 -9.60
N ASN A 209 -32.67 -33.17 -9.75
CA ASN A 209 -31.73 -33.10 -8.63
C ASN A 209 -30.64 -32.07 -8.89
N PRO A 210 -30.80 -30.81 -8.48
CA PRO A 210 -29.81 -29.72 -8.73
C PRO A 210 -28.43 -29.95 -8.10
N GLU A 211 -28.31 -30.84 -7.11
CA GLU A 211 -26.99 -31.18 -6.54
C GLU A 211 -26.17 -32.12 -7.45
N LYS A 212 -26.87 -32.82 -8.37
CA LYS A 212 -26.20 -33.68 -9.34
C LYS A 212 -25.70 -32.85 -10.52
N ILE A 213 -24.42 -32.48 -10.47
CA ILE A 213 -23.77 -31.67 -11.48
C ILE A 213 -22.72 -32.50 -12.20
N LEU A 214 -22.74 -32.47 -13.53
CA LEU A 214 -21.79 -33.17 -14.39
C LEU A 214 -20.90 -32.18 -15.15
N SER A 215 -19.65 -32.56 -15.32
CA SER A 215 -18.76 -31.89 -16.28
C SER A 215 -19.20 -32.20 -17.72
N THR A 216 -18.73 -31.41 -18.69
CA THR A 216 -18.99 -31.69 -20.10
C THR A 216 -18.54 -33.09 -20.53
N LYS A 217 -17.46 -33.63 -19.94
CA LYS A 217 -16.94 -34.96 -20.24
C LYS A 217 -17.89 -36.04 -19.73
N GLU A 218 -18.33 -35.93 -18.48
CA GLU A 218 -19.27 -36.87 -17.88
C GLU A 218 -20.63 -36.83 -18.56
N TRP A 219 -21.16 -35.64 -18.87
CA TRP A 219 -22.43 -35.50 -19.59
C TRP A 219 -22.36 -36.16 -21.02
N LYS A 220 -21.25 -36.00 -21.73
CA LYS A 220 -21.04 -36.63 -23.03
C LYS A 220 -20.94 -38.16 -22.94
N ALA A 221 -20.54 -38.68 -21.79
CA ALA A 221 -20.45 -40.13 -21.58
C ALA A 221 -21.81 -40.79 -21.26
N LEU A 222 -22.85 -39.99 -20.92
CA LEU A 222 -24.19 -40.54 -20.75
C LEU A 222 -24.84 -41.02 -22.03
N PRO A 223 -25.76 -42.00 -21.94
CA PRO A 223 -26.68 -42.32 -23.01
C PRO A 223 -27.46 -41.10 -23.51
N LYS A 224 -27.84 -41.07 -24.78
CA LYS A 224 -28.48 -39.87 -25.37
C LYS A 224 -29.81 -39.53 -24.66
N GLU A 225 -30.57 -40.53 -24.27
CA GLU A 225 -31.87 -40.40 -23.57
C GLU A 225 -31.71 -39.78 -22.17
N GLU A 226 -30.61 -40.04 -21.52
CA GLU A 226 -30.36 -39.47 -20.16
C GLU A 226 -29.85 -38.02 -20.22
N ARG A 227 -29.27 -37.57 -21.32
CA ARG A 227 -28.71 -36.20 -21.48
C ARG A 227 -29.80 -35.14 -21.41
N ASP A 228 -31.03 -35.46 -21.86
CA ASP A 228 -32.14 -34.54 -21.89
C ASP A 228 -32.65 -34.18 -20.45
N ASN A 229 -32.22 -34.95 -19.44
CA ASN A 229 -32.50 -34.67 -18.05
C ASN A 229 -31.57 -33.60 -17.42
N TYR A 230 -30.63 -33.02 -18.20
CA TYR A 230 -29.69 -32.05 -17.72
C TYR A 230 -29.82 -30.74 -18.47
N ILE A 231 -29.69 -29.64 -17.72
CA ILE A 231 -29.62 -28.26 -18.25
C ILE A 231 -28.16 -27.83 -18.29
N LYS A 232 -27.74 -27.36 -19.44
CA LYS A 232 -26.42 -26.75 -19.60
C LYS A 232 -26.39 -25.39 -18.91
N THR A 233 -25.46 -25.21 -17.98
CA THR A 233 -25.16 -23.92 -17.35
C THR A 233 -23.72 -23.52 -17.63
N GLU A 234 -23.49 -22.23 -17.84
CA GLU A 234 -22.13 -21.71 -18.00
C GLU A 234 -21.47 -21.52 -16.65
N LEU A 235 -20.21 -21.96 -16.54
CA LEU A 235 -19.39 -21.69 -15.35
C LEU A 235 -19.00 -20.23 -15.33
N THR A 236 -19.12 -19.60 -14.17
CA THR A 236 -18.61 -18.25 -13.98
C THR A 236 -17.08 -18.28 -14.09
N LYS A 237 -16.52 -17.40 -14.90
CA LYS A 237 -15.05 -17.24 -14.95
C LYS A 237 -14.55 -16.77 -13.60
N GLY A 238 -13.66 -17.53 -13.00
CA GLY A 238 -12.97 -17.10 -11.78
C GLY A 238 -12.20 -15.81 -12.03
N VAL A 239 -12.04 -15.03 -10.97
CA VAL A 239 -11.20 -13.82 -10.96
C VAL A 239 -9.80 -14.20 -10.48
N VAL A 240 -8.78 -13.55 -11.00
CA VAL A 240 -7.41 -13.61 -10.50
C VAL A 240 -6.89 -12.20 -10.26
N GLU A 241 -6.08 -12.07 -9.24
CA GLU A 241 -5.37 -10.84 -8.94
C GLU A 241 -4.08 -10.76 -9.77
N ARG A 242 -3.74 -9.55 -10.21
CA ARG A 242 -2.53 -9.29 -10.97
C ARG A 242 -1.98 -7.91 -10.61
N VAL A 243 -0.66 -7.81 -10.46
CA VAL A 243 -0.01 -6.50 -10.31
C VAL A 243 -0.11 -5.72 -11.62
N SER A 244 -0.71 -4.54 -11.57
CA SER A 244 -0.92 -3.69 -12.74
C SER A 244 -1.00 -2.21 -12.34
N TYR A 245 0.16 -1.54 -12.34
CA TYR A 245 0.23 -0.12 -12.01
C TYR A 245 -0.67 0.74 -12.91
N ALA A 246 -0.57 0.55 -14.24
CA ALA A 246 -1.30 1.36 -15.21
C ALA A 246 -2.82 1.22 -15.08
N LYS A 247 -3.33 0.04 -14.69
CA LYS A 247 -4.78 -0.17 -14.51
C LYS A 247 -5.31 0.39 -13.20
N VAL A 248 -4.48 0.44 -12.17
CA VAL A 248 -4.87 0.99 -10.85
C VAL A 248 -4.68 2.50 -10.79
N TRP A 249 -3.62 3.04 -11.41
CA TRP A 249 -3.20 4.43 -11.28
C TRP A 249 -3.24 5.25 -12.58
N GLY A 250 -3.60 4.60 -13.71
CA GLY A 250 -3.58 5.19 -15.04
C GLY A 250 -2.19 5.27 -15.68
N GLU A 251 -2.18 5.42 -17.00
CA GLU A 251 -0.94 5.46 -17.79
C GLU A 251 -0.47 6.90 -18.03
N THR A 252 -1.39 7.85 -18.06
CA THR A 252 -1.12 9.26 -18.40
C THR A 252 -1.17 10.18 -17.17
N ALA A 253 -0.61 11.38 -17.31
CA ALA A 253 -0.72 12.42 -16.30
C ALA A 253 -2.19 12.83 -16.05
N LYS A 254 -3.04 12.76 -17.11
CA LYS A 254 -4.47 13.05 -17.01
C LYS A 254 -5.19 12.04 -16.13
N ASP A 255 -4.94 10.74 -16.35
CA ASP A 255 -5.53 9.67 -15.53
C ASP A 255 -5.13 9.84 -14.06
N LYS A 256 -3.87 10.18 -13.81
CA LYS A 256 -3.34 10.44 -12.46
C LYS A 256 -3.99 11.67 -11.80
N SER A 257 -4.31 12.72 -12.59
CA SER A 257 -4.97 13.91 -12.06
C SER A 257 -6.45 13.68 -11.75
N GLU A 258 -7.13 12.83 -12.52
CA GLU A 258 -8.51 12.40 -12.22
C GLU A 258 -8.58 11.59 -10.93
N TYR A 259 -7.60 10.73 -10.67
CA TYR A 259 -7.49 10.02 -9.38
C TYR A 259 -7.26 10.99 -8.21
N GLY A 260 -6.42 12.00 -8.39
CA GLY A 260 -6.18 13.05 -7.39
C GLY A 260 -7.39 13.97 -7.15
N SER A 261 -8.35 14.00 -8.06
CA SER A 261 -9.61 14.76 -7.88
C SER A 261 -10.71 13.97 -7.17
N VAL A 262 -10.55 12.65 -7.04
CA VAL A 262 -11.48 11.76 -6.32
C VAL A 262 -11.04 11.54 -4.87
N LEU A 263 -9.77 11.86 -4.57
CA LEU A 263 -9.18 11.85 -3.24
C LEU A 263 -9.24 13.24 -2.61
#